data_9cbb8a40ed5cd5591485381787d06e1b
#
_entry.id   9cbb8a40ed5cd5591485381787d06e1b
#
_cell.length_a   1.000
_cell.length_b   1.000
_cell.length_c   1.000
_cell.angle_alpha   90.00
_cell.angle_beta   90.00
_cell.angle_gamma   90.00
#
_symmetry.space_group_name_H-M   'P 1'
#
loop_
_entity.id
_entity.type
_entity.pdbx_description
1 polymer ?
#
loop_
_entity_poly.entity_id
_entity_poly.type
_entity_poly.pdbx_seq_one_letter_code
_entity_poly.pdbx_strand_id
1 'polypeptide(L)'
;MNKKLFLSLCMAASFSLSAMAQHKQYEEEVAFWKERIQTLASDEFGGRKPLTEFETKTINYIADEFKKLGLQPANNGSYFQPVREISTLARPDKNRIRVKAAKGSMDLKFPEDIVIWTLRGQKKINIPTTDFVFVGFGINAPEYGWNDYEGIDVKGKIVVAMVNDPGFYDKDLFRGRNMTYYGRWTYKLEEAQRQGAAGALVLHNKPAASYGWNVCSTSHVNHNIGLCSDDMNANELGFMGWLHEDAGKKLFELSGLNFEEVTNSAKKKGFKSFTMKAKSKVTMNVLEMNVGESHNVAAVLPGTDLKDEYIVCTAHWDHLGIGTKINGDSIYNGASDNASGTAALMLLAKKFQQLPFKPRRSIVFLAVTSEECGLLGSEGYCENPLFPLSKTAVNLNFDSTAPAMRTTGVTLRAAGKTDTDALVIAAAAAQGRSVRIVTEDPAGGYFRSDHFNFVKKGVPTVLCGGGGEVIDKARQEAKPKVYRYHQPNDEYDESWWDFDGAMENLNLMFSIGLMIANQDEMPKWAKDADFQRQPDKK
;
A
#
# COMPACT_ATOMS: atom_id res chain seq x y z
N MET A 1 -10.60 16.97 -62.82
CA MET A 1 -9.99 16.66 -61.53
C MET A 1 -10.02 15.12 -61.38
N ASN A 2 -8.86 14.50 -61.24
CA ASN A 2 -8.69 13.02 -61.31
C ASN A 2 -9.35 12.36 -60.11
N LYS A 3 -10.26 11.40 -60.28
CA LYS A 3 -10.96 10.68 -59.18
C LYS A 3 -9.99 10.14 -58.11
N LYS A 4 -8.77 9.74 -58.50
CA LYS A 4 -7.72 9.30 -57.57
C LYS A 4 -7.19 10.43 -56.67
N LEU A 5 -7.09 11.66 -57.19
CA LEU A 5 -6.64 12.83 -56.45
C LEU A 5 -7.70 13.28 -55.42
N PHE A 6 -8.98 13.17 -55.80
CA PHE A 6 -10.10 13.50 -54.89
C PHE A 6 -10.23 12.50 -53.75
N LEU A 7 -10.07 11.20 -54.01
CA LEU A 7 -10.04 10.15 -52.97
C LEU A 7 -8.85 10.33 -52.02
N SER A 8 -7.66 10.64 -52.51
CA SER A 8 -6.48 10.92 -51.68
C SER A 8 -6.64 12.16 -50.82
N LEU A 9 -7.28 13.23 -51.32
CA LEU A 9 -7.58 14.44 -50.52
C LEU A 9 -8.65 14.15 -49.43
N CYS A 10 -9.69 13.38 -49.76
CA CYS A 10 -10.70 12.99 -48.77
C CYS A 10 -10.14 12.06 -47.67
N MET A 11 -9.24 11.11 -48.02
CA MET A 11 -8.55 10.30 -47.02
C MET A 11 -7.60 11.14 -46.15
N ALA A 12 -6.79 12.03 -46.76
CA ALA A 12 -5.91 12.92 -46.02
C ALA A 12 -6.69 13.87 -45.08
N ALA A 13 -7.82 14.38 -45.54
CA ALA A 13 -8.71 15.23 -44.71
C ALA A 13 -9.37 14.44 -43.57
N SER A 14 -9.80 13.20 -43.82
CA SER A 14 -10.34 12.35 -42.75
C SER A 14 -9.29 11.91 -41.73
N PHE A 15 -8.05 11.64 -42.15
CA PHE A 15 -6.93 11.36 -41.25
C PHE A 15 -6.55 12.60 -40.41
N SER A 16 -6.51 13.79 -41.01
CA SER A 16 -6.19 15.02 -40.29
C SER A 16 -7.30 15.41 -39.30
N LEU A 17 -8.57 15.26 -39.64
CA LEU A 17 -9.70 15.48 -38.75
C LEU A 17 -9.72 14.49 -37.59
N SER A 18 -9.39 13.21 -37.82
CA SER A 18 -9.27 12.20 -36.78
C SER A 18 -8.11 12.51 -35.82
N ALA A 19 -6.95 12.89 -36.33
CA ALA A 19 -5.79 13.27 -35.51
C ALA A 19 -6.05 14.55 -34.69
N MET A 20 -6.73 15.54 -35.27
CA MET A 20 -7.13 16.77 -34.54
C MET A 20 -8.14 16.46 -33.44
N ALA A 21 -9.11 15.57 -33.68
CA ALA A 21 -10.07 15.16 -32.69
C ALA A 21 -9.42 14.40 -31.52
N GLN A 22 -8.48 13.50 -31.82
CA GLN A 22 -7.70 12.79 -30.80
C GLN A 22 -6.82 13.73 -29.98
N HIS A 23 -6.16 14.70 -30.61
CA HIS A 23 -5.35 15.69 -29.91
C HIS A 23 -6.21 16.58 -28.98
N LYS A 24 -7.36 17.04 -29.45
CA LYS A 24 -8.29 17.82 -28.63
C LYS A 24 -8.80 17.01 -27.43
N GLN A 25 -9.18 15.76 -27.64
CA GLN A 25 -9.59 14.87 -26.54
C GLN A 25 -8.47 14.70 -25.51
N TYR A 26 -7.23 14.51 -25.95
CA TYR A 26 -6.07 14.42 -25.06
C TYR A 26 -5.89 15.69 -24.22
N GLU A 27 -5.96 16.87 -24.85
CA GLU A 27 -5.85 18.14 -24.12
C GLU A 27 -6.97 18.33 -23.09
N GLU A 28 -8.22 17.96 -23.44
CA GLU A 28 -9.37 18.00 -22.52
C GLU A 28 -9.22 17.02 -21.35
N GLU A 29 -8.67 15.84 -21.57
CA GLU A 29 -8.39 14.84 -20.52
C GLU A 29 -7.26 15.31 -19.59
N VAL A 30 -6.17 15.87 -20.13
CA VAL A 30 -5.07 16.45 -19.34
C VAL A 30 -5.56 17.63 -18.53
N ALA A 31 -6.32 18.54 -19.12
CA ALA A 31 -6.88 19.70 -18.41
C ALA A 31 -7.80 19.25 -17.26
N PHE A 32 -8.66 18.25 -17.49
CA PHE A 32 -9.52 17.66 -16.48
C PHE A 32 -8.72 17.09 -15.32
N TRP A 33 -7.65 16.35 -15.61
CA TRP A 33 -6.79 15.72 -14.59
C TRP A 33 -6.03 16.77 -13.78
N LYS A 34 -5.37 17.70 -14.49
CA LYS A 34 -4.60 18.81 -13.91
C LYS A 34 -5.42 19.64 -12.92
N GLU A 35 -6.62 20.08 -13.32
CA GLU A 35 -7.51 20.88 -12.47
C GLU A 35 -7.81 20.19 -11.13
N ARG A 36 -8.06 18.88 -11.15
CA ARG A 36 -8.38 18.11 -9.95
C ARG A 36 -7.18 17.88 -9.05
N ILE A 37 -6.00 17.69 -9.64
CA ILE A 37 -4.75 17.65 -8.89
C ILE A 37 -4.51 18.99 -8.19
N GLN A 38 -4.60 20.09 -8.93
CA GLN A 38 -4.41 21.44 -8.38
C GLN A 38 -5.40 21.74 -7.26
N THR A 39 -6.64 21.30 -7.38
CA THR A 39 -7.65 21.47 -6.34
C THR A 39 -7.31 20.65 -5.10
N LEU A 40 -7.10 19.33 -5.24
CA LEU A 40 -6.82 18.43 -4.12
C LEU A 40 -5.50 18.76 -3.42
N ALA A 41 -4.48 19.19 -4.17
CA ALA A 41 -3.17 19.56 -3.64
C ALA A 41 -3.04 21.04 -3.24
N SER A 42 -4.14 21.80 -3.21
CA SER A 42 -4.08 23.19 -2.72
C SER A 42 -4.01 23.23 -1.19
N ASP A 43 -3.45 24.33 -0.66
CA ASP A 43 -3.37 24.61 0.79
C ASP A 43 -4.72 24.58 1.48
N GLU A 44 -5.79 24.89 0.75
CA GLU A 44 -7.16 24.84 1.26
C GLU A 44 -7.61 23.44 1.69
N PHE A 45 -6.95 22.39 1.19
CA PHE A 45 -7.20 20.99 1.58
C PHE A 45 -6.26 20.54 2.70
N GLY A 46 -5.35 21.40 3.18
CA GLY A 46 -4.50 21.18 4.35
C GLY A 46 -3.74 19.85 4.37
N GLY A 47 -3.34 19.35 3.19
CA GLY A 47 -2.66 18.05 3.04
C GLY A 47 -3.55 16.84 3.36
N ARG A 48 -4.87 16.99 3.31
CA ARG A 48 -5.90 15.93 3.31
C ARG A 48 -5.77 14.88 4.41
N LYS A 49 -5.36 15.27 5.61
CA LYS A 49 -5.18 14.32 6.71
C LYS A 49 -6.52 13.79 7.21
N PRO A 50 -6.67 12.45 7.36
CA PRO A 50 -7.85 11.84 7.95
C PRO A 50 -8.11 12.31 9.39
N LEU A 51 -9.36 12.26 9.82
CA LEU A 51 -9.83 12.67 11.16
C LEU A 51 -9.56 14.15 11.48
N THR A 52 -9.42 15.01 10.45
CA THR A 52 -9.29 16.46 10.59
C THR A 52 -10.41 17.19 9.84
N GLU A 53 -10.53 18.49 10.02
CA GLU A 53 -11.48 19.33 9.27
C GLU A 53 -11.30 19.25 7.74
N PHE A 54 -10.08 18.98 7.28
CA PHE A 54 -9.74 18.85 5.87
C PHE A 54 -10.29 17.56 5.23
N GLU A 55 -10.54 16.51 6.01
CA GLU A 55 -11.20 15.30 5.54
C GLU A 55 -12.58 15.61 4.96
N THR A 56 -13.44 16.30 5.72
CA THR A 56 -14.80 16.59 5.29
C THR A 56 -14.84 17.34 3.96
N LYS A 57 -13.92 18.29 3.77
CA LYS A 57 -13.77 19.02 2.50
C LYS A 57 -13.38 18.08 1.37
N THR A 58 -12.40 17.22 1.62
CA THR A 58 -11.83 16.29 0.63
C THR A 58 -12.86 15.26 0.16
N ILE A 59 -13.50 14.56 1.09
CA ILE A 59 -14.45 13.49 0.76
C ILE A 59 -15.70 14.04 0.05
N ASN A 60 -16.19 15.22 0.45
CA ASN A 60 -17.30 15.86 -0.23
C ASN A 60 -16.92 16.30 -1.65
N TYR A 61 -15.73 16.86 -1.85
CA TYR A 61 -15.25 17.19 -3.18
C TYR A 61 -15.22 15.96 -4.10
N ILE A 62 -14.67 14.82 -3.62
CA ILE A 62 -14.60 13.58 -4.39
C ILE A 62 -16.01 13.05 -4.71
N ALA A 63 -16.90 13.03 -3.73
CA ALA A 63 -18.29 12.58 -3.91
C ALA A 63 -19.05 13.45 -4.94
N ASP A 64 -18.85 14.77 -4.87
CA ASP A 64 -19.46 15.71 -5.83
C ASP A 64 -18.93 15.52 -7.24
N GLU A 65 -17.63 15.24 -7.42
CA GLU A 65 -17.05 14.91 -8.72
C GLU A 65 -17.62 13.60 -9.28
N PHE A 66 -17.75 12.56 -8.47
CA PHE A 66 -18.40 11.32 -8.89
C PHE A 66 -19.87 11.54 -9.29
N LYS A 67 -20.59 12.35 -8.53
CA LYS A 67 -21.97 12.72 -8.83
C LYS A 67 -22.09 13.53 -10.14
N LYS A 68 -21.21 14.51 -10.37
CA LYS A 68 -21.14 15.29 -11.63
C LYS A 68 -20.88 14.40 -12.84
N LEU A 69 -20.09 13.33 -12.65
CA LEU A 69 -19.83 12.30 -13.67
C LEU A 69 -21.01 11.35 -13.88
N GLY A 70 -22.10 11.47 -13.12
CA GLY A 70 -23.29 10.61 -13.25
C GLY A 70 -23.13 9.20 -12.68
N LEU A 71 -22.15 8.99 -11.79
CA LEU A 71 -21.98 7.70 -11.10
C LEU A 71 -22.99 7.56 -9.97
N GLN A 72 -23.34 6.31 -9.67
CA GLN A 72 -24.24 6.00 -8.55
C GLN A 72 -23.45 5.88 -7.24
N PRO A 73 -24.05 6.30 -6.10
CA PRO A 73 -23.45 6.02 -4.79
C PRO A 73 -23.41 4.51 -4.52
N ALA A 74 -22.27 4.01 -4.01
CA ALA A 74 -22.01 2.59 -3.85
C ALA A 74 -22.51 2.00 -2.52
N ASN A 75 -22.78 2.84 -1.50
CA ASN A 75 -23.18 2.39 -0.17
C ASN A 75 -24.63 2.77 0.15
N ASN A 76 -25.60 1.97 -0.33
CA ASN A 76 -27.03 2.12 -0.01
C ASN A 76 -27.56 3.55 -0.17
N GLY A 77 -27.16 4.24 -1.24
CA GLY A 77 -27.53 5.63 -1.52
C GLY A 77 -26.55 6.68 -0.99
N SER A 78 -25.51 6.29 -0.27
CA SER A 78 -24.38 7.12 0.16
C SER A 78 -23.14 6.84 -0.66
N TYR A 79 -22.31 7.88 -0.90
CA TYR A 79 -20.96 7.72 -1.43
C TYR A 79 -19.95 7.34 -0.34
N PHE A 80 -20.30 7.48 0.94
CA PHE A 80 -19.37 7.32 2.05
C PHE A 80 -19.49 5.95 2.69
N GLN A 81 -18.34 5.30 2.87
CA GLN A 81 -18.21 4.10 3.67
C GLN A 81 -17.36 4.44 4.90
N PRO A 82 -17.92 4.30 6.12
CA PRO A 82 -17.19 4.60 7.34
C PRO A 82 -16.05 3.61 7.57
N VAL A 83 -14.92 4.13 8.04
CA VAL A 83 -13.73 3.39 8.48
C VAL A 83 -13.42 3.84 9.91
N ARG A 84 -13.71 2.99 10.89
CA ARG A 84 -13.49 3.31 12.29
C ARG A 84 -12.03 3.12 12.65
N GLU A 85 -11.40 4.16 13.17
CA GLU A 85 -9.98 4.22 13.46
C GLU A 85 -9.70 4.61 14.90
N ILE A 86 -8.60 4.11 15.45
CA ILE A 86 -8.05 4.53 16.73
C ILE A 86 -6.67 5.14 16.53
N SER A 87 -6.46 6.30 17.11
CA SER A 87 -5.16 6.99 17.15
C SER A 87 -4.64 6.97 18.58
N THR A 88 -3.39 6.54 18.77
CA THR A 88 -2.76 6.50 20.10
C THR A 88 -1.38 7.14 20.09
N LEU A 89 -1.09 7.94 21.11
CA LEU A 89 0.26 8.34 21.49
C LEU A 89 0.64 7.58 22.75
N ALA A 90 1.50 6.57 22.62
CA ALA A 90 1.86 5.70 23.73
C ALA A 90 3.38 5.68 23.99
N ARG A 91 3.76 5.44 25.24
CA ARG A 91 5.16 5.35 25.67
C ARG A 91 5.33 4.21 26.68
N PRO A 92 6.46 3.50 26.67
CA PRO A 92 6.82 2.63 27.77
C PRO A 92 7.07 3.46 29.04
N ASP A 93 6.76 2.89 30.20
CA ASP A 93 6.98 3.57 31.47
C ASP A 93 8.45 4.00 31.60
N LYS A 94 8.65 5.27 32.01
CA LYS A 94 10.00 5.90 32.10
C LYS A 94 10.80 5.83 30.77
N ASN A 95 10.11 5.79 29.63
CA ASN A 95 10.71 5.68 28.28
C ASN A 95 11.72 4.52 28.15
N ARG A 96 11.43 3.37 28.75
CA ARG A 96 12.30 2.18 28.66
C ARG A 96 11.57 0.89 29.01
N ILE A 97 12.11 -0.22 28.54
CA ILE A 97 11.82 -1.58 29.00
C ILE A 97 13.03 -2.12 29.77
N ARG A 98 12.87 -2.42 31.06
CA ARG A 98 13.91 -3.05 31.87
C ARG A 98 13.89 -4.55 31.64
N VAL A 99 14.99 -5.09 31.09
CA VAL A 99 15.16 -6.54 30.87
C VAL A 99 16.09 -7.10 31.92
N LYS A 100 15.71 -8.24 32.53
CA LYS A 100 16.56 -9.08 33.37
C LYS A 100 16.94 -10.33 32.58
N ALA A 101 18.23 -10.60 32.41
CA ALA A 101 18.73 -11.73 31.66
C ALA A 101 19.72 -12.56 32.50
N ALA A 102 20.14 -13.73 32.00
CA ALA A 102 21.00 -14.66 32.73
C ALA A 102 22.34 -14.07 33.18
N LYS A 103 22.93 -13.18 32.36
CA LYS A 103 24.25 -12.58 32.60
C LYS A 103 24.14 -11.10 33.04
N GLY A 104 22.98 -10.63 33.47
CA GLY A 104 22.81 -9.25 33.93
C GLY A 104 21.47 -8.63 33.54
N SER A 105 21.45 -7.33 33.45
CA SER A 105 20.24 -6.59 33.06
C SER A 105 20.59 -5.40 32.18
N MET A 106 19.64 -4.97 31.36
CA MET A 106 19.73 -3.79 30.53
C MET A 106 18.42 -3.01 30.50
N ASP A 107 18.49 -1.75 30.14
CA ASP A 107 17.34 -0.95 29.77
C ASP A 107 17.33 -0.81 28.25
N LEU A 108 16.24 -1.19 27.61
CA LEU A 108 15.94 -0.87 26.22
C LEU A 108 15.30 0.52 26.21
N LYS A 109 16.04 1.53 25.79
CA LYS A 109 15.60 2.93 25.81
C LYS A 109 14.74 3.24 24.59
N PHE A 110 13.70 4.02 24.79
CA PHE A 110 12.83 4.55 23.75
C PHE A 110 13.23 6.02 23.46
N PRO A 111 13.42 6.44 22.20
CA PRO A 111 13.33 5.66 20.96
C PRO A 111 14.68 5.10 20.45
N GLU A 112 15.76 5.16 21.23
CA GLU A 112 17.12 4.84 20.79
C GLU A 112 17.32 3.36 20.51
N ASP A 113 16.90 2.49 21.46
CA ASP A 113 17.09 1.03 21.39
C ASP A 113 15.86 0.30 20.88
N ILE A 114 14.66 0.84 21.18
CA ILE A 114 13.37 0.33 20.77
C ILE A 114 12.44 1.46 20.35
N VAL A 115 11.61 1.17 19.33
CA VAL A 115 10.45 2.00 19.01
C VAL A 115 9.23 1.11 19.08
N ILE A 116 8.36 1.39 20.06
CA ILE A 116 7.17 0.58 20.34
C ILE A 116 5.94 1.45 20.48
N TRP A 117 4.82 0.90 20.03
CA TRP A 117 3.49 1.51 20.13
C TRP A 117 2.44 0.46 20.47
N THR A 118 1.23 0.90 20.72
CA THR A 118 0.06 0.05 20.90
C THR A 118 -1.14 0.68 20.22
N LEU A 119 -2.07 -0.14 19.76
CA LEU A 119 -3.36 0.28 19.22
C LEU A 119 -4.52 -0.14 20.14
N ARG A 120 -4.23 -0.67 21.34
CA ARG A 120 -5.27 -0.96 22.34
C ARG A 120 -5.88 0.32 22.88
N GLY A 121 -7.21 0.38 22.91
CA GLY A 121 -7.99 1.48 23.46
C GLY A 121 -8.02 1.52 25.00
N GLN A 122 -6.86 1.40 25.65
CA GLN A 122 -6.70 1.38 27.10
C GLN A 122 -5.66 2.42 27.53
N LYS A 123 -5.98 3.22 28.55
CA LYS A 123 -5.04 4.24 29.07
C LYS A 123 -3.71 3.67 29.55
N LYS A 124 -3.71 2.41 29.97
CA LYS A 124 -2.52 1.73 30.47
C LYS A 124 -2.59 0.24 30.18
N ILE A 125 -1.55 -0.29 29.52
CA ILE A 125 -1.39 -1.71 29.25
C ILE A 125 -0.30 -2.25 30.17
N ASN A 126 -0.62 -3.29 30.93
CA ASN A 126 0.32 -3.96 31.81
C ASN A 126 0.54 -5.39 31.35
N ILE A 127 1.75 -5.70 30.93
CA ILE A 127 2.20 -7.05 30.65
C ILE A 127 2.99 -7.53 31.88
N PRO A 128 2.56 -8.61 32.55
CA PRO A 128 3.27 -9.16 33.69
C PRO A 128 4.68 -9.60 33.30
N THR A 129 5.53 -9.89 34.28
CA THR A 129 6.87 -10.41 34.01
C THR A 129 6.77 -11.68 33.18
N THR A 130 7.28 -11.63 31.96
CA THR A 130 7.21 -12.72 30.97
C THR A 130 8.52 -12.87 30.22
N ASP A 131 8.67 -14.01 29.56
CA ASP A 131 9.88 -14.35 28.79
C ASP A 131 9.92 -13.67 27.42
N PHE A 132 11.14 -13.43 26.93
CA PHE A 132 11.40 -13.22 25.51
C PHE A 132 11.56 -14.55 24.79
N VAL A 133 10.99 -14.65 23.59
CA VAL A 133 11.10 -15.81 22.70
C VAL A 133 11.64 -15.35 21.37
N PHE A 134 12.77 -15.93 20.95
CA PHE A 134 13.29 -15.71 19.62
C PHE A 134 12.68 -16.72 18.65
N VAL A 135 11.99 -16.21 17.63
CA VAL A 135 11.24 -17.02 16.65
C VAL A 135 11.82 -16.96 15.24
N GLY A 136 13.16 -16.81 15.11
CA GLY A 136 13.77 -16.71 13.79
C GLY A 136 13.17 -15.55 12.99
N PHE A 137 12.55 -15.86 11.86
CA PHE A 137 11.82 -14.85 11.06
C PHE A 137 10.36 -14.64 11.50
N GLY A 138 9.85 -15.44 12.44
CA GLY A 138 8.44 -15.37 12.87
C GLY A 138 7.47 -15.71 11.75
N ILE A 139 7.78 -16.71 10.95
CA ILE A 139 7.02 -17.12 9.76
C ILE A 139 6.29 -18.44 10.03
N ASN A 140 5.03 -18.49 9.60
CA ASN A 140 4.23 -19.71 9.48
C ASN A 140 3.73 -19.78 8.03
N ALA A 141 4.45 -20.55 7.19
CA ALA A 141 4.25 -20.68 5.75
C ALA A 141 4.29 -22.16 5.35
N PRO A 142 3.18 -22.90 5.54
CA PRO A 142 3.14 -24.34 5.30
C PRO A 142 3.42 -24.71 3.85
N GLU A 143 3.07 -23.86 2.87
CA GLU A 143 3.35 -24.07 1.44
C GLU A 143 4.85 -24.03 1.11
N TYR A 144 5.66 -23.35 1.94
CA TYR A 144 7.13 -23.39 1.87
C TYR A 144 7.74 -24.46 2.79
N GLY A 145 6.89 -25.18 3.54
CA GLY A 145 7.33 -26.11 4.58
C GLY A 145 8.16 -25.41 5.66
N TRP A 146 7.73 -24.18 6.05
CA TRP A 146 8.39 -23.33 7.03
C TRP A 146 7.41 -22.95 8.15
N ASN A 147 7.79 -23.23 9.40
CA ASN A 147 7.01 -22.82 10.57
C ASN A 147 7.95 -22.53 11.75
N ASP A 148 8.20 -21.23 11.99
CA ASP A 148 9.03 -20.77 13.12
C ASP A 148 8.33 -20.91 14.48
N TYR A 149 7.03 -21.17 14.50
CA TYR A 149 6.25 -21.37 15.73
C TYR A 149 6.04 -22.84 16.08
N GLU A 150 6.60 -23.76 15.29
CA GLU A 150 6.45 -25.20 15.55
C GLU A 150 7.11 -25.61 16.87
N GLY A 151 6.33 -26.17 17.78
CA GLY A 151 6.82 -26.70 19.05
C GLY A 151 7.18 -25.67 20.12
N ILE A 152 6.88 -24.38 19.88
CA ILE A 152 7.09 -23.29 20.87
C ILE A 152 5.77 -22.61 21.22
N ASP A 153 5.47 -22.47 22.49
CA ASP A 153 4.36 -21.65 22.96
C ASP A 153 4.82 -20.22 23.23
N VAL A 154 4.22 -19.26 22.53
CA VAL A 154 4.49 -17.82 22.68
C VAL A 154 3.36 -17.06 23.35
N LYS A 155 2.28 -17.75 23.77
CA LYS A 155 1.12 -17.12 24.38
C LYS A 155 1.52 -16.34 25.65
N GLY A 156 1.18 -15.06 25.66
CA GLY A 156 1.48 -14.14 26.76
C GLY A 156 2.99 -13.78 26.89
N LYS A 157 3.83 -14.13 25.91
CA LYS A 157 5.28 -13.82 25.91
C LYS A 157 5.62 -12.68 24.95
N ILE A 158 6.85 -12.21 25.00
CA ILE A 158 7.38 -11.18 24.08
C ILE A 158 8.14 -11.88 22.97
N VAL A 159 7.65 -11.77 21.74
CA VAL A 159 8.27 -12.33 20.55
C VAL A 159 9.35 -11.38 20.02
N VAL A 160 10.50 -11.94 19.60
CA VAL A 160 11.54 -11.25 18.82
C VAL A 160 11.72 -11.98 17.51
N ALA A 161 11.47 -11.28 16.40
CA ALA A 161 11.59 -11.84 15.04
C ALA A 161 12.55 -11.04 14.17
N MET A 162 13.25 -11.69 13.25
CA MET A 162 14.07 -11.03 12.23
C MET A 162 13.19 -10.42 11.14
N VAL A 163 13.59 -9.27 10.61
CA VAL A 163 12.95 -8.65 9.43
C VAL A 163 13.33 -9.40 8.15
N ASN A 164 12.50 -9.29 7.11
CA ASN A 164 12.58 -9.99 5.84
C ASN A 164 12.25 -11.48 5.97
N ASP A 165 12.52 -12.27 4.93
CA ASP A 165 12.32 -13.72 4.91
C ASP A 165 13.64 -14.45 4.55
N PRO A 166 13.70 -15.77 4.69
CA PRO A 166 14.92 -16.53 4.41
C PRO A 166 15.44 -16.36 2.98
N GLY A 167 14.57 -16.09 2.00
CA GLY A 167 14.94 -15.89 0.60
C GLY A 167 15.87 -14.69 0.39
N PHE A 168 15.83 -13.68 1.26
CA PHE A 168 16.77 -12.56 1.22
C PHE A 168 18.24 -13.01 1.38
N TYR A 169 18.46 -14.08 2.14
CA TYR A 169 19.80 -14.62 2.47
C TYR A 169 20.18 -15.85 1.64
N ASP A 170 19.18 -16.59 1.16
CA ASP A 170 19.37 -17.82 0.37
C ASP A 170 18.36 -17.83 -0.79
N LYS A 171 18.89 -17.70 -2.02
CA LYS A 171 18.08 -17.64 -3.25
C LYS A 171 17.21 -18.88 -3.52
N ASP A 172 17.55 -20.01 -2.90
CA ASP A 172 16.85 -21.28 -3.08
C ASP A 172 15.71 -21.46 -2.06
N LEU A 173 15.54 -20.49 -1.15
CA LEU A 173 14.44 -20.46 -0.19
C LEU A 173 13.38 -19.42 -0.60
N PHE A 174 12.13 -19.70 -0.27
CA PHE A 174 10.99 -18.84 -0.59
C PHE A 174 10.97 -18.44 -2.07
N ARG A 175 11.04 -17.15 -2.37
CA ARG A 175 11.14 -16.61 -3.74
C ARG A 175 12.48 -15.89 -4.00
N GLY A 176 13.53 -16.33 -3.31
CA GLY A 176 14.85 -15.70 -3.39
C GLY A 176 14.78 -14.23 -3.01
N ARG A 177 15.40 -13.36 -3.80
CA ARG A 177 15.43 -11.92 -3.52
C ARG A 177 14.11 -11.18 -3.80
N ASN A 178 13.06 -11.87 -4.23
CA ASN A 178 11.71 -11.33 -4.25
C ASN A 178 11.08 -11.54 -2.86
N MET A 179 11.04 -10.50 -2.04
CA MET A 179 10.40 -10.57 -0.73
C MET A 179 8.99 -11.15 -0.89
N THR A 180 8.67 -12.15 -0.07
CA THR A 180 7.30 -12.62 0.09
C THR A 180 6.56 -11.75 1.10
N TYR A 181 5.23 -11.92 1.24
CA TYR A 181 4.50 -11.25 2.32
C TYR A 181 5.05 -11.59 3.70
N TYR A 182 5.54 -12.82 3.86
CA TYR A 182 6.19 -13.27 5.09
C TYR A 182 7.41 -12.43 5.48
N GLY A 183 8.08 -11.77 4.52
CA GLY A 183 9.21 -10.87 4.76
C GLY A 183 8.81 -9.50 5.32
N ARG A 184 7.56 -9.08 5.15
CA ARG A 184 7.09 -7.79 5.67
C ARG A 184 7.12 -7.76 7.19
N TRP A 185 7.57 -6.64 7.76
CA TRP A 185 7.60 -6.45 9.20
C TRP A 185 6.20 -6.49 9.83
N THR A 186 5.19 -6.01 9.10
CA THR A 186 3.78 -6.08 9.51
C THR A 186 3.33 -7.53 9.71
N TYR A 187 3.70 -8.43 8.79
CA TYR A 187 3.39 -9.86 8.93
C TYR A 187 3.93 -10.44 10.25
N LYS A 188 5.15 -10.05 10.68
CA LYS A 188 5.74 -10.56 11.93
C LYS A 188 4.87 -10.21 13.14
N LEU A 189 4.31 -9.00 13.14
CA LEU A 189 3.42 -8.52 14.19
C LEU A 189 2.06 -9.23 14.12
N GLU A 190 1.50 -9.35 12.93
CA GLU A 190 0.24 -10.07 12.70
C GLU A 190 0.34 -11.54 13.13
N GLU A 191 1.43 -12.22 12.77
CA GLU A 191 1.62 -13.62 13.14
C GLU A 191 1.85 -13.79 14.63
N ALA A 192 2.66 -12.93 15.27
CA ALA A 192 2.83 -12.95 16.72
C ALA A 192 1.50 -12.75 17.45
N GLN A 193 0.61 -11.89 16.92
CA GLN A 193 -0.74 -11.71 17.44
C GLN A 193 -1.60 -12.97 17.28
N ARG A 194 -1.60 -13.58 16.08
CA ARG A 194 -2.32 -14.86 15.84
C ARG A 194 -1.87 -15.98 16.77
N GLN A 195 -0.59 -15.98 17.13
CA GLN A 195 0.00 -16.93 18.09
C GLN A 195 -0.24 -16.54 19.56
N GLY A 196 -0.92 -15.43 19.83
CA GLY A 196 -1.30 -14.99 21.19
C GLY A 196 -0.17 -14.36 22.00
N ALA A 197 0.87 -13.84 21.39
CA ALA A 197 1.93 -13.12 22.06
C ALA A 197 1.39 -11.89 22.82
N ALA A 198 2.04 -11.51 23.92
CA ALA A 198 1.70 -10.30 24.67
C ALA A 198 2.29 -9.03 24.03
N GLY A 199 3.41 -9.18 23.32
CA GLY A 199 4.06 -8.11 22.57
C GLY A 199 5.03 -8.69 21.55
N ALA A 200 5.40 -7.88 20.55
CA ALA A 200 6.29 -8.31 19.48
C ALA A 200 7.29 -7.22 19.09
N LEU A 201 8.52 -7.62 18.86
CA LEU A 201 9.63 -6.78 18.41
C LEU A 201 10.23 -7.36 17.13
N VAL A 202 10.33 -6.53 16.10
CA VAL A 202 11.05 -6.88 14.87
C VAL A 202 12.49 -6.37 14.98
N LEU A 203 13.44 -7.28 14.89
CA LEU A 203 14.87 -6.96 14.93
C LEU A 203 15.25 -6.21 13.66
N HIS A 204 15.65 -4.95 13.79
CA HIS A 204 16.06 -4.13 12.67
C HIS A 204 17.42 -4.56 12.13
N ASN A 205 17.48 -4.71 10.81
CA ASN A 205 18.74 -4.87 10.07
C ASN A 205 18.64 -4.04 8.79
N LYS A 206 19.49 -3.04 8.62
CA LYS A 206 19.39 -2.06 7.53
C LYS A 206 19.34 -2.68 6.13
N PRO A 207 20.19 -3.66 5.74
CA PRO A 207 20.09 -4.31 4.43
C PRO A 207 18.76 -5.03 4.22
N ALA A 208 18.29 -5.79 5.22
CA ALA A 208 17.07 -6.58 5.11
C ALA A 208 15.78 -5.74 5.20
N ALA A 209 15.78 -4.67 5.99
CA ALA A 209 14.68 -3.71 6.06
C ALA A 209 14.62 -2.76 4.85
N SER A 210 15.74 -2.57 4.14
CA SER A 210 15.94 -1.60 3.05
C SER A 210 15.91 -0.12 3.46
N TYR A 211 15.91 0.18 4.77
CA TYR A 211 16.00 1.55 5.33
C TYR A 211 16.73 1.54 6.67
N GLY A 212 17.20 2.73 7.09
CA GLY A 212 17.92 2.90 8.33
C GLY A 212 17.01 2.98 9.57
N TRP A 213 17.63 2.89 10.75
CA TRP A 213 16.91 3.01 12.04
C TRP A 213 16.14 4.32 12.19
N ASN A 214 16.64 5.41 11.60
CA ASN A 214 15.94 6.70 11.61
C ASN A 214 14.52 6.62 11.09
N VAL A 215 14.25 5.79 10.08
CA VAL A 215 12.89 5.59 9.57
C VAL A 215 11.99 4.97 10.65
N CYS A 216 12.45 3.91 11.32
CA CYS A 216 11.70 3.29 12.42
C CYS A 216 11.47 4.28 13.57
N SER A 217 12.55 4.99 13.97
CA SER A 217 12.53 5.88 15.13
C SER A 217 11.74 7.16 14.93
N THR A 218 11.44 7.56 13.69
CA THR A 218 10.61 8.75 13.41
C THR A 218 9.15 8.38 13.10
N SER A 219 8.89 7.25 12.45
CA SER A 219 7.55 6.88 12.00
C SER A 219 6.58 6.54 13.16
N HIS A 220 7.08 6.00 14.27
CA HIS A 220 6.23 5.49 15.35
C HIS A 220 6.41 6.19 16.70
N VAL A 221 7.14 7.31 16.76
CA VAL A 221 7.29 8.11 17.99
C VAL A 221 6.15 9.10 18.22
N ASN A 222 5.30 9.32 17.25
CA ASN A 222 4.12 10.18 17.35
C ASN A 222 2.85 9.31 17.45
N HIS A 223 1.72 9.86 17.07
CA HIS A 223 0.47 9.13 17.00
C HIS A 223 0.57 7.98 16.01
N ASN A 224 0.16 6.80 16.45
CA ASN A 224 0.00 5.64 15.60
C ASN A 224 -1.50 5.40 15.41
N ILE A 225 -1.91 5.18 14.17
CA ILE A 225 -3.31 4.99 13.79
C ILE A 225 -3.49 3.56 13.32
N GLY A 226 -4.63 2.97 13.61
CA GLY A 226 -5.03 1.65 13.15
C GLY A 226 -6.55 1.52 13.12
N LEU A 227 -7.06 0.44 12.54
CA LEU A 227 -8.49 0.13 12.61
C LEU A 227 -8.91 -0.07 14.07
N CYS A 228 -10.12 0.31 14.39
CA CYS A 228 -10.69 0.18 15.73
C CYS A 228 -11.85 -0.83 15.73
N SER A 229 -11.66 -1.94 16.39
CA SER A 229 -12.70 -2.94 16.63
C SER A 229 -13.71 -2.47 17.67
N ASP A 230 -14.84 -3.18 17.80
CA ASP A 230 -15.88 -2.85 18.78
C ASP A 230 -15.41 -2.98 20.23
N ASP A 231 -14.46 -3.89 20.49
CA ASP A 231 -13.84 -4.07 21.80
C ASP A 231 -12.63 -3.15 22.06
N MET A 232 -12.44 -2.11 21.22
CA MET A 232 -11.34 -1.17 21.30
C MET A 232 -9.97 -1.86 21.21
N ASN A 233 -9.85 -2.84 20.36
CA ASN A 233 -8.62 -3.61 20.11
C ASN A 233 -8.07 -4.30 21.37
N ALA A 234 -8.96 -4.70 22.30
CA ALA A 234 -8.57 -5.26 23.60
C ALA A 234 -7.73 -6.54 23.49
N ASN A 235 -7.94 -7.30 22.40
CA ASN A 235 -7.28 -8.57 22.14
C ASN A 235 -6.03 -8.46 21.26
N GLU A 236 -5.65 -7.28 20.80
CA GLU A 236 -4.44 -7.08 20.03
C GLU A 236 -3.16 -7.17 20.90
N LEU A 237 -1.99 -7.12 20.26
CA LEU A 237 -0.70 -7.06 20.97
C LEU A 237 -0.68 -5.91 21.98
N GLY A 238 -0.23 -6.15 23.19
CA GLY A 238 -0.08 -5.10 24.21
C GLY A 238 0.91 -4.02 23.81
N PHE A 239 1.90 -4.39 23.02
CA PHE A 239 2.75 -3.49 22.25
C PHE A 239 3.32 -4.21 21.04
N MET A 240 3.68 -3.44 20.03
CA MET A 240 4.36 -3.88 18.82
C MET A 240 5.48 -2.89 18.49
N GLY A 241 6.52 -3.33 17.77
CA GLY A 241 7.55 -2.38 17.41
C GLY A 241 8.86 -2.98 16.89
N TRP A 242 9.87 -2.12 16.90
CA TRP A 242 11.21 -2.40 16.40
C TRP A 242 12.23 -2.45 17.52
N LEU A 243 13.19 -3.37 17.39
CA LEU A 243 14.37 -3.48 18.24
C LEU A 243 15.62 -3.13 17.40
N HIS A 244 16.38 -2.13 17.83
CA HIS A 244 17.64 -1.77 17.18
C HIS A 244 18.63 -2.94 17.20
N GLU A 245 19.38 -3.11 16.12
CA GLU A 245 20.30 -4.25 15.98
C GLU A 245 21.31 -4.37 17.12
N ASP A 246 21.93 -3.25 17.52
CA ASP A 246 22.93 -3.27 18.60
C ASP A 246 22.32 -3.59 19.97
N ALA A 247 21.10 -3.09 20.23
CA ALA A 247 20.36 -3.46 21.43
C ALA A 247 19.95 -4.94 21.41
N GLY A 248 19.60 -5.46 20.24
CA GLY A 248 19.36 -6.89 20.00
C GLY A 248 20.61 -7.71 20.29
N LYS A 249 21.77 -7.37 19.73
CA LYS A 249 23.05 -8.03 20.01
C LYS A 249 23.32 -8.10 21.51
N LYS A 250 23.13 -6.97 22.22
CA LYS A 250 23.34 -6.91 23.68
C LYS A 250 22.33 -7.79 24.45
N LEU A 251 21.07 -7.82 24.02
CA LEU A 251 20.04 -8.70 24.62
C LEU A 251 20.42 -10.18 24.49
N PHE A 252 20.90 -10.60 23.31
CA PHE A 252 21.35 -11.97 23.08
C PHE A 252 22.56 -12.32 23.94
N GLU A 253 23.57 -11.47 23.98
CA GLU A 253 24.78 -11.63 24.80
C GLU A 253 24.44 -11.83 26.28
N LEU A 254 23.59 -10.95 26.83
CA LEU A 254 23.14 -11.03 28.23
C LEU A 254 22.30 -12.27 28.49
N SER A 255 21.61 -12.80 27.48
CA SER A 255 20.89 -14.06 27.55
C SER A 255 21.80 -15.29 27.48
N GLY A 256 23.12 -15.09 27.26
CA GLY A 256 24.10 -16.17 27.12
C GLY A 256 24.18 -16.75 25.72
N LEU A 257 23.74 -16.02 24.70
CA LEU A 257 23.65 -16.44 23.32
C LEU A 257 24.66 -15.68 22.46
N ASN A 258 25.19 -16.33 21.42
CA ASN A 258 25.95 -15.66 20.38
C ASN A 258 24.97 -15.18 19.29
N PHE A 259 24.88 -13.90 19.09
CA PHE A 259 23.95 -13.27 18.15
C PHE A 259 24.16 -13.76 16.70
N GLU A 260 25.41 -13.76 16.23
CA GLU A 260 25.75 -14.17 14.87
C GLU A 260 25.43 -15.65 14.61
N GLU A 261 25.78 -16.53 15.55
CA GLU A 261 25.49 -17.97 15.43
C GLU A 261 24.00 -18.23 15.38
N VAL A 262 23.23 -17.60 16.28
CA VAL A 262 21.79 -17.80 16.38
C VAL A 262 21.06 -17.25 15.14
N THR A 263 21.38 -16.02 14.73
CA THR A 263 20.73 -15.42 13.55
C THR A 263 21.13 -16.14 12.26
N ASN A 264 22.37 -16.64 12.14
CA ASN A 264 22.78 -17.46 11.00
C ASN A 264 22.10 -18.85 11.00
N SER A 265 21.83 -19.43 12.15
CA SER A 265 21.06 -20.69 12.24
C SER A 265 19.60 -20.48 11.83
N ALA A 266 19.00 -19.33 12.19
CA ALA A 266 17.62 -18.99 11.83
C ALA A 266 17.40 -18.82 10.31
N LYS A 267 18.45 -18.54 9.54
CA LYS A 267 18.39 -18.46 8.07
C LYS A 267 18.24 -19.82 7.38
N LYS A 268 18.32 -20.91 8.12
CA LYS A 268 18.32 -22.28 7.58
C LYS A 268 17.01 -22.98 7.87
N LYS A 269 16.56 -23.80 6.92
CA LYS A 269 15.39 -24.66 7.12
C LYS A 269 15.60 -25.59 8.32
N GLY A 270 14.58 -25.76 9.15
CA GLY A 270 14.62 -26.61 10.33
C GLY A 270 15.15 -25.92 11.60
N PHE A 271 15.37 -24.60 11.56
CA PHE A 271 15.61 -23.81 12.78
C PHE A 271 14.49 -24.07 13.79
N LYS A 272 14.84 -24.13 15.06
CA LYS A 272 13.86 -24.26 16.15
C LYS A 272 13.89 -23.03 17.03
N SER A 273 12.76 -22.39 17.17
CA SER A 273 12.54 -21.25 18.07
C SER A 273 12.74 -21.64 19.51
N PHE A 274 13.11 -20.70 20.36
CA PHE A 274 13.41 -20.98 21.76
C PHE A 274 13.12 -19.79 22.68
N THR A 275 12.85 -20.11 23.94
CA THR A 275 12.72 -19.10 25.00
C THR A 275 14.10 -18.61 25.39
N MET A 276 14.30 -17.29 25.31
CA MET A 276 15.53 -16.63 25.73
C MET A 276 15.60 -16.60 27.28
N LYS A 277 16.84 -16.67 27.82
CA LYS A 277 17.02 -16.49 29.27
C LYS A 277 16.95 -15.00 29.66
N ALA A 278 15.84 -14.36 29.25
CA ALA A 278 15.56 -12.94 29.46
C ALA A 278 14.06 -12.74 29.75
N LYS A 279 13.75 -11.86 30.70
CA LYS A 279 12.38 -11.55 31.12
C LYS A 279 12.21 -10.04 31.32
N SER A 280 10.98 -9.58 31.09
CA SER A 280 10.58 -8.21 31.41
C SER A 280 9.14 -8.12 31.88
N LYS A 281 8.87 -7.15 32.72
CA LYS A 281 7.55 -6.57 32.92
C LYS A 281 7.46 -5.32 32.05
N VAL A 282 6.40 -5.20 31.25
CA VAL A 282 6.23 -4.03 30.38
C VAL A 282 4.96 -3.29 30.78
N THR A 283 5.08 -1.97 30.90
CA THR A 283 3.94 -1.08 31.08
C THR A 283 3.98 -0.05 29.95
N MET A 284 2.90 0.03 29.16
CA MET A 284 2.68 1.09 28.18
C MET A 284 1.69 2.09 28.77
N ASN A 285 2.04 3.37 28.75
CA ASN A 285 1.15 4.46 29.10
C ASN A 285 0.65 5.12 27.80
N VAL A 286 -0.64 5.14 27.59
CA VAL A 286 -1.28 5.84 26.48
C VAL A 286 -1.55 7.27 26.94
N LEU A 287 -0.76 8.20 26.43
CA LEU A 287 -0.77 9.61 26.80
C LEU A 287 -1.94 10.32 26.14
N GLU A 288 -2.21 10.00 24.89
CA GLU A 288 -3.31 10.53 24.11
C GLU A 288 -3.98 9.38 23.34
N MET A 289 -5.28 9.44 23.23
CA MET A 289 -6.09 8.46 22.49
C MET A 289 -7.31 9.16 21.91
N ASN A 290 -7.52 8.94 20.63
CA ASN A 290 -8.71 9.38 19.93
C ASN A 290 -9.30 8.21 19.13
N VAL A 291 -10.62 8.07 19.15
CA VAL A 291 -11.35 7.15 18.26
C VAL A 291 -12.22 8.01 17.37
N GLY A 292 -12.08 7.83 16.09
CA GLY A 292 -12.80 8.57 15.09
C GLY A 292 -13.32 7.66 13.99
N GLU A 293 -14.04 8.25 13.08
CA GLU A 293 -14.55 7.60 11.88
C GLU A 293 -14.11 8.42 10.68
N SER A 294 -13.21 7.85 9.88
CA SER A 294 -12.84 8.37 8.57
C SER A 294 -13.67 7.68 7.49
N HIS A 295 -13.56 8.09 6.23
CA HIS A 295 -14.45 7.60 5.19
C HIS A 295 -13.72 7.26 3.89
N ASN A 296 -13.97 6.08 3.37
CA ASN A 296 -13.77 5.81 1.94
C ASN A 296 -14.90 6.49 1.15
N VAL A 297 -14.59 6.95 -0.05
CA VAL A 297 -15.60 7.50 -0.99
C VAL A 297 -15.76 6.52 -2.15
N ALA A 298 -16.96 5.96 -2.30
CA ALA A 298 -17.23 4.88 -3.23
C ALA A 298 -18.39 5.21 -4.19
N ALA A 299 -18.14 5.04 -5.48
CA ALA A 299 -19.13 5.19 -6.54
C ALA A 299 -19.12 3.97 -7.46
N VAL A 300 -20.22 3.73 -8.16
CA VAL A 300 -20.36 2.60 -9.08
C VAL A 300 -20.98 3.03 -10.42
N LEU A 301 -20.39 2.51 -11.49
CA LEU A 301 -20.97 2.48 -12.83
C LEU A 301 -21.53 1.07 -13.06
N PRO A 302 -22.86 0.88 -13.05
CA PRO A 302 -23.45 -0.44 -13.23
C PRO A 302 -23.16 -1.02 -14.62
N GLY A 303 -22.80 -2.29 -14.65
CA GLY A 303 -22.62 -3.08 -15.86
C GLY A 303 -23.92 -3.54 -16.49
N THR A 304 -23.83 -4.49 -17.43
CA THR A 304 -24.98 -5.07 -18.14
C THR A 304 -25.29 -6.49 -17.67
N ASP A 305 -24.88 -7.49 -18.42
CA ASP A 305 -25.19 -8.92 -18.17
C ASP A 305 -24.33 -9.55 -17.06
N LEU A 306 -23.15 -9.01 -16.80
CA LEU A 306 -22.27 -9.39 -15.68
C LEU A 306 -22.24 -8.32 -14.56
N LYS A 307 -23.34 -7.59 -14.38
CA LYS A 307 -23.41 -6.45 -13.45
C LYS A 307 -23.11 -6.79 -11.98
N ASP A 308 -23.23 -8.05 -11.59
CA ASP A 308 -22.95 -8.54 -10.24
C ASP A 308 -21.49 -9.06 -10.08
N GLU A 309 -20.66 -8.81 -11.07
CA GLU A 309 -19.20 -8.95 -11.02
C GLU A 309 -18.56 -7.57 -11.15
N TYR A 310 -17.44 -7.33 -10.43
CA TYR A 310 -16.93 -5.99 -10.22
C TYR A 310 -15.46 -5.84 -10.60
N ILE A 311 -15.13 -4.70 -11.19
CA ILE A 311 -13.77 -4.18 -11.21
C ILE A 311 -13.70 -3.08 -10.17
N VAL A 312 -12.77 -3.15 -9.22
CA VAL A 312 -12.59 -2.12 -8.20
C VAL A 312 -11.32 -1.32 -8.54
N CYS A 313 -11.52 -0.05 -8.84
CA CYS A 313 -10.45 0.91 -9.08
C CYS A 313 -10.22 1.70 -7.80
N THR A 314 -8.98 1.69 -7.27
CA THR A 314 -8.64 2.34 -6.00
C THR A 314 -7.61 3.44 -6.18
N ALA A 315 -7.69 4.48 -5.35
CA ALA A 315 -6.66 5.47 -5.10
C ALA A 315 -6.85 6.00 -3.68
N HIS A 316 -5.79 6.25 -2.92
CA HIS A 316 -5.98 6.90 -1.64
C HIS A 316 -6.11 8.42 -1.81
N TRP A 317 -6.99 9.01 -1.00
CA TRP A 317 -7.24 10.44 -1.04
C TRP A 317 -6.46 11.21 0.02
N ASP A 318 -6.01 10.52 1.07
CA ASP A 318 -5.30 11.11 2.20
C ASP A 318 -3.84 11.42 1.90
N HIS A 319 -3.26 12.30 2.74
CA HIS A 319 -1.84 12.53 2.84
C HIS A 319 -1.48 12.99 4.27
N LEU A 320 -0.29 13.53 4.48
CA LEU A 320 0.28 13.72 5.82
C LEU A 320 -0.29 14.92 6.59
N GLY A 321 -0.99 15.83 5.93
CA GLY A 321 -1.60 16.98 6.57
C GLY A 321 -0.61 18.11 6.88
N ILE A 322 -0.84 18.82 7.98
CA ILE A 322 0.04 19.89 8.46
C ILE A 322 1.04 19.28 9.45
N GLY A 323 2.32 19.45 9.18
CA GLY A 323 3.40 18.81 9.92
C GLY A 323 4.59 19.72 10.21
N THR A 324 5.76 19.10 10.31
CA THR A 324 7.02 19.82 10.57
C THR A 324 7.33 20.80 9.44
N LYS A 325 7.62 22.05 9.80
CA LYS A 325 7.96 23.09 8.85
C LYS A 325 9.34 22.86 8.23
N ILE A 326 9.37 22.77 6.88
CA ILE A 326 10.59 22.58 6.09
C ILE A 326 10.68 23.73 5.07
N ASN A 327 11.78 24.47 5.05
CA ASN A 327 12.00 25.62 4.15
C ASN A 327 10.88 26.68 4.16
N GLY A 328 10.20 26.82 5.29
CA GLY A 328 9.14 27.81 5.45
C GLY A 328 7.72 27.30 5.25
N ASP A 329 7.56 26.06 4.77
CA ASP A 329 6.31 25.39 4.51
C ASP A 329 6.04 24.24 5.48
N SER A 330 4.79 24.06 5.91
CA SER A 330 4.34 23.01 6.84
C SER A 330 3.16 22.19 6.32
N ILE A 331 2.61 22.53 5.16
CA ILE A 331 1.51 21.81 4.54
C ILE A 331 2.11 20.76 3.60
N TYR A 332 1.79 19.51 3.84
CA TYR A 332 2.20 18.40 2.99
C TYR A 332 1.09 18.18 1.97
N ASN A 333 1.16 18.91 0.85
CA ASN A 333 0.09 18.96 -0.14
C ASN A 333 -0.12 17.64 -0.89
N GLY A 334 0.93 16.82 -1.03
CA GLY A 334 0.83 15.48 -1.62
C GLY A 334 0.24 15.53 -3.04
N ALA A 335 0.81 16.35 -3.91
CA ALA A 335 0.31 16.51 -5.27
C ALA A 335 0.53 15.24 -6.10
N SER A 336 1.74 14.67 -6.04
CA SER A 336 2.06 13.37 -6.63
C SER A 336 1.49 12.24 -5.81
N ASP A 337 1.67 12.30 -4.49
CA ASP A 337 1.26 11.32 -3.50
C ASP A 337 0.12 11.88 -2.61
N ASN A 338 -1.18 11.65 -2.88
CA ASN A 338 -1.70 10.95 -4.03
C ASN A 338 -2.91 11.71 -4.63
N ALA A 339 -2.84 13.07 -4.66
CA ALA A 339 -3.83 13.85 -5.42
C ALA A 339 -3.86 13.40 -6.89
N SER A 340 -2.69 13.00 -7.43
CA SER A 340 -2.56 12.52 -8.79
C SER A 340 -3.36 11.25 -9.06
N GLY A 341 -3.31 10.28 -8.16
CA GLY A 341 -4.05 9.02 -8.27
C GLY A 341 -5.55 9.20 -8.04
N THR A 342 -5.94 10.00 -7.04
CA THR A 342 -7.36 10.33 -6.80
C THR A 342 -7.99 11.04 -8.00
N ALA A 343 -7.27 11.99 -8.60
CA ALA A 343 -7.73 12.66 -9.82
C ALA A 343 -7.70 11.73 -11.05
N ALA A 344 -6.75 10.77 -11.12
CA ALA A 344 -6.73 9.72 -12.15
C ALA A 344 -7.96 8.81 -12.05
N LEU A 345 -8.38 8.46 -10.83
CA LEU A 345 -9.59 7.69 -10.58
C LEU A 345 -10.83 8.40 -11.14
N MET A 346 -10.93 9.72 -10.97
CA MET A 346 -12.01 10.54 -11.54
C MET A 346 -11.95 10.59 -13.08
N LEU A 347 -10.74 10.72 -13.65
CA LEU A 347 -10.57 10.70 -15.10
C LEU A 347 -10.91 9.33 -15.68
N LEU A 348 -10.53 8.24 -15.01
CA LEU A 348 -10.90 6.89 -15.38
C LEU A 348 -12.42 6.72 -15.37
N ALA A 349 -13.11 7.24 -14.36
CA ALA A 349 -14.57 7.23 -14.28
C ALA A 349 -15.21 7.97 -15.46
N LYS A 350 -14.68 9.15 -15.78
CA LYS A 350 -15.12 9.91 -16.98
C LYS A 350 -14.95 9.09 -18.26
N LYS A 351 -13.81 8.43 -18.44
CA LYS A 351 -13.53 7.60 -19.62
C LYS A 351 -14.50 6.43 -19.75
N PHE A 352 -14.80 5.70 -18.66
CA PHE A 352 -15.79 4.62 -18.66
C PHE A 352 -17.22 5.11 -18.92
N GLN A 353 -17.62 6.28 -18.39
CA GLN A 353 -18.92 6.87 -18.63
C GLN A 353 -19.09 7.35 -20.09
N GLN A 354 -18.01 7.77 -20.74
CA GLN A 354 -18.04 8.26 -22.11
C GLN A 354 -17.96 7.15 -23.18
N LEU A 355 -17.87 5.88 -22.76
CA LEU A 355 -17.91 4.78 -23.71
C LEU A 355 -19.22 4.76 -24.50
N PRO A 356 -19.18 4.43 -25.80
CA PRO A 356 -20.38 4.32 -26.64
C PRO A 356 -21.25 3.10 -26.27
N PHE A 357 -20.81 2.27 -25.33
CA PHE A 357 -21.51 1.10 -24.80
C PHE A 357 -21.23 0.95 -23.31
N LYS A 358 -22.11 0.28 -22.59
CA LYS A 358 -21.88 -0.05 -21.18
C LYS A 358 -21.02 -1.31 -21.07
N PRO A 359 -20.02 -1.34 -20.17
CA PRO A 359 -19.29 -2.56 -19.85
C PRO A 359 -20.21 -3.68 -19.36
N ARG A 360 -19.80 -4.94 -19.51
CA ARG A 360 -20.58 -6.07 -18.98
C ARG A 360 -20.53 -6.13 -17.46
N ARG A 361 -19.31 -5.95 -16.87
CA ARG A 361 -19.11 -5.88 -15.41
C ARG A 361 -19.31 -4.47 -14.88
N SER A 362 -19.73 -4.37 -13.65
CA SER A 362 -19.80 -3.09 -12.93
C SER A 362 -18.41 -2.59 -12.59
N ILE A 363 -18.22 -1.26 -12.66
CA ILE A 363 -16.94 -0.61 -12.30
C ILE A 363 -17.16 0.17 -11.02
N VAL A 364 -16.40 -0.13 -9.98
CA VAL A 364 -16.41 0.56 -8.70
C VAL A 364 -15.21 1.50 -8.65
N PHE A 365 -15.43 2.75 -8.31
CA PHE A 365 -14.42 3.77 -8.08
C PHE A 365 -14.38 4.04 -6.59
N LEU A 366 -13.27 3.71 -5.95
CA LEU A 366 -13.09 3.70 -4.51
C LEU A 366 -11.87 4.56 -4.11
N ALA A 367 -12.13 5.78 -3.67
CA ALA A 367 -11.11 6.61 -3.06
C ALA A 367 -11.01 6.24 -1.58
N VAL A 368 -9.89 5.64 -1.16
CA VAL A 368 -9.69 5.12 0.19
C VAL A 368 -9.01 6.12 1.10
N THR A 369 -9.32 6.04 2.39
CA THR A 369 -8.70 6.85 3.46
C THR A 369 -7.48 6.17 4.05
N SER A 370 -6.66 6.92 4.78
CA SER A 370 -5.63 6.43 5.73
C SER A 370 -4.65 5.40 5.14
N GLU A 371 -4.30 5.55 3.87
CA GLU A 371 -3.23 4.75 3.25
C GLU A 371 -1.91 4.99 3.96
N GLU A 372 -1.60 6.27 4.20
CA GLU A 372 -0.38 6.76 4.85
C GLU A 372 -0.22 6.29 6.31
N CYS A 373 -1.31 5.80 6.89
CA CYS A 373 -1.35 5.23 8.24
C CYS A 373 -1.22 3.70 8.24
N GLY A 374 -1.06 3.07 7.07
CA GLY A 374 -0.89 1.62 6.94
C GLY A 374 -1.99 0.92 6.16
N LEU A 375 -2.50 1.54 5.08
CA LEU A 375 -3.49 0.99 4.15
C LEU A 375 -4.87 0.76 4.82
N LEU A 376 -5.26 1.59 5.79
CA LEU A 376 -6.41 1.30 6.66
C LEU A 376 -7.75 1.38 5.92
N GLY A 377 -7.89 2.31 4.98
CA GLY A 377 -9.12 2.46 4.20
C GLY A 377 -9.41 1.25 3.33
N SER A 378 -8.41 0.75 2.63
CA SER A 378 -8.53 -0.47 1.83
C SER A 378 -8.67 -1.72 2.69
N GLU A 379 -8.03 -1.78 3.87
CA GLU A 379 -8.23 -2.85 4.84
C GLU A 379 -9.67 -2.85 5.38
N GLY A 380 -10.17 -1.70 5.81
CA GLY A 380 -11.56 -1.52 6.26
C GLY A 380 -12.58 -1.90 5.20
N TYR A 381 -12.33 -1.53 3.93
CA TYR A 381 -13.16 -1.99 2.82
C TYR A 381 -13.12 -3.50 2.66
N CYS A 382 -11.94 -4.12 2.71
CA CYS A 382 -11.79 -5.56 2.54
C CYS A 382 -12.32 -6.39 3.71
N GLU A 383 -12.42 -5.81 4.92
CA GLU A 383 -13.08 -6.44 6.06
C GLU A 383 -14.62 -6.32 5.99
N ASN A 384 -15.15 -5.20 5.47
CA ASN A 384 -16.56 -4.90 5.33
C ASN A 384 -16.90 -4.44 3.91
N PRO A 385 -16.74 -5.30 2.89
CA PRO A 385 -16.82 -4.88 1.50
C PRO A 385 -18.25 -4.50 1.08
N LEU A 386 -18.38 -3.39 0.34
CA LEU A 386 -19.66 -2.95 -0.24
C LEU A 386 -20.16 -3.91 -1.32
N PHE A 387 -19.24 -4.61 -1.98
CA PHE A 387 -19.51 -5.64 -2.98
C PHE A 387 -18.70 -6.89 -2.69
N PRO A 388 -19.24 -8.11 -2.93
CA PRO A 388 -18.56 -9.36 -2.60
C PRO A 388 -17.16 -9.45 -3.23
N LEU A 389 -16.13 -9.71 -2.42
CA LEU A 389 -14.76 -9.84 -2.90
C LEU A 389 -14.58 -11.08 -3.80
N SER A 390 -15.37 -12.14 -3.58
CA SER A 390 -15.41 -13.32 -4.46
C SER A 390 -15.91 -12.99 -5.87
N LYS A 391 -16.69 -11.90 -6.01
CA LYS A 391 -17.22 -11.37 -7.26
C LYS A 391 -16.37 -10.21 -7.83
N THR A 392 -15.33 -9.79 -7.13
CA THR A 392 -14.41 -8.77 -7.63
C THR A 392 -13.41 -9.42 -8.59
N ALA A 393 -13.53 -9.09 -9.87
CA ALA A 393 -12.70 -9.66 -10.93
C ALA A 393 -11.23 -9.25 -10.75
N VAL A 394 -10.99 -7.95 -10.53
CA VAL A 394 -9.65 -7.37 -10.37
C VAL A 394 -9.72 -6.09 -9.55
N ASN A 395 -8.62 -5.78 -8.85
CA ASN A 395 -8.35 -4.44 -8.34
C ASN A 395 -7.33 -3.72 -9.24
N LEU A 396 -7.61 -2.47 -9.59
CA LEU A 396 -6.72 -1.55 -10.31
C LEU A 396 -6.40 -0.38 -9.39
N ASN A 397 -5.16 -0.30 -8.91
CA ASN A 397 -4.75 0.73 -7.95
C ASN A 397 -3.95 1.85 -8.62
N PHE A 398 -4.26 3.08 -8.24
CA PHE A 398 -3.66 4.31 -8.75
C PHE A 398 -3.00 5.08 -7.60
N ASP A 399 -1.68 4.95 -7.55
CA ASP A 399 -0.86 5.55 -6.51
C ASP A 399 0.36 6.22 -7.16
N SER A 400 0.55 7.51 -6.88
CA SER A 400 1.62 8.33 -7.48
C SER A 400 1.66 8.24 -9.02
N THR A 401 0.52 8.42 -9.68
CA THR A 401 0.34 8.19 -11.12
C THR A 401 0.91 9.30 -12.01
N ALA A 402 1.06 10.51 -11.49
CA ALA A 402 1.67 11.66 -12.14
C ALA A 402 2.55 12.42 -11.13
N PRO A 403 3.60 13.08 -11.59
CA PRO A 403 4.02 13.24 -13.00
C PRO A 403 4.76 12.00 -13.53
N ALA A 404 4.63 11.73 -14.83
CA ALA A 404 5.40 10.69 -15.48
C ALA A 404 5.69 11.06 -16.94
N MET A 405 6.94 10.90 -17.34
CA MET A 405 7.36 11.08 -18.73
C MET A 405 7.12 9.83 -19.56
N ARG A 406 6.99 10.00 -20.88
CA ARG A 406 6.86 8.88 -21.81
C ARG A 406 8.09 7.98 -21.77
N THR A 407 7.84 6.66 -21.79
CA THR A 407 8.89 5.64 -21.74
C THR A 407 8.74 4.62 -22.86
N THR A 408 9.86 4.00 -23.25
CA THR A 408 9.90 2.98 -24.33
C THR A 408 9.21 1.68 -23.96
N GLY A 409 8.87 1.47 -22.68
CA GLY A 409 8.29 0.25 -22.20
C GLY A 409 7.35 0.43 -21.01
N VAL A 410 6.81 -0.69 -20.58
CA VAL A 410 5.99 -0.86 -19.38
C VAL A 410 6.72 -1.77 -18.40
N THR A 411 6.80 -1.37 -17.16
CA THR A 411 7.26 -2.24 -16.06
C THR A 411 6.08 -3.02 -15.51
N LEU A 412 6.17 -4.36 -15.53
CA LEU A 412 5.20 -5.26 -14.89
C LEU A 412 5.81 -5.82 -13.61
N ARG A 413 5.16 -5.57 -12.48
CA ARG A 413 5.54 -6.10 -11.17
C ARG A 413 4.70 -7.34 -10.85
N ALA A 414 5.27 -8.26 -10.07
CA ALA A 414 4.61 -9.50 -9.66
C ALA A 414 4.10 -10.37 -10.84
N ALA A 415 4.82 -10.36 -11.97
CA ALA A 415 4.52 -11.20 -13.12
C ALA A 415 4.46 -12.68 -12.73
N GLY A 416 3.63 -13.45 -13.45
CA GLY A 416 3.43 -14.89 -13.22
C GLY A 416 2.47 -15.21 -12.07
N LYS A 417 1.93 -14.20 -11.36
CA LYS A 417 0.97 -14.44 -10.28
C LYS A 417 -0.46 -14.63 -10.77
N THR A 418 -0.84 -13.96 -11.86
CA THR A 418 -2.18 -14.03 -12.45
C THR A 418 -2.12 -14.10 -13.97
N ASP A 419 -3.21 -14.50 -14.61
CA ASP A 419 -3.36 -14.49 -16.07
C ASP A 419 -3.58 -13.08 -16.66
N THR A 420 -3.67 -12.04 -15.83
CA THR A 420 -3.74 -10.64 -16.28
C THR A 420 -2.47 -10.16 -16.98
N ASP A 421 -1.34 -10.84 -16.80
CA ASP A 421 -0.08 -10.51 -17.44
C ASP A 421 -0.20 -10.46 -18.97
N ALA A 422 -0.96 -11.38 -19.56
CA ALA A 422 -1.25 -11.40 -20.99
C ALA A 422 -1.98 -10.14 -21.46
N LEU A 423 -2.88 -9.60 -20.62
CA LEU A 423 -3.61 -8.37 -20.92
C LEU A 423 -2.69 -7.15 -20.86
N VAL A 424 -1.77 -7.11 -19.89
CA VAL A 424 -0.75 -6.05 -19.80
C VAL A 424 0.14 -6.06 -21.04
N ILE A 425 0.59 -7.25 -21.47
CA ILE A 425 1.43 -7.40 -22.68
C ILE A 425 0.67 -6.92 -23.91
N ALA A 426 -0.59 -7.32 -24.07
CA ALA A 426 -1.41 -6.92 -25.22
C ALA A 426 -1.67 -5.39 -25.24
N ALA A 427 -2.00 -4.81 -24.09
CA ALA A 427 -2.25 -3.36 -23.97
C ALA A 427 -0.98 -2.54 -24.22
N ALA A 428 0.18 -2.98 -23.70
CA ALA A 428 1.46 -2.33 -23.94
C ALA A 428 1.85 -2.40 -25.42
N ALA A 429 1.68 -3.56 -26.08
CA ALA A 429 1.95 -3.73 -27.50
C ALA A 429 1.06 -2.81 -28.36
N ALA A 430 -0.21 -2.63 -28.00
CA ALA A 430 -1.12 -1.69 -28.67
C ALA A 430 -0.64 -0.23 -28.59
N GLN A 431 0.15 0.12 -27.58
CA GLN A 431 0.82 1.41 -27.42
C GLN A 431 2.22 1.45 -28.07
N GLY A 432 2.67 0.36 -28.71
CA GLY A 432 4.04 0.24 -29.25
C GLY A 432 5.13 0.16 -28.17
N ARG A 433 4.78 -0.25 -26.95
CA ARG A 433 5.68 -0.34 -25.79
C ARG A 433 6.04 -1.79 -25.49
N SER A 434 7.30 -2.04 -25.13
CA SER A 434 7.75 -3.36 -24.64
C SER A 434 7.40 -3.56 -23.16
N VAL A 435 7.28 -4.82 -22.72
CA VAL A 435 7.06 -5.13 -21.29
C VAL A 435 8.36 -5.60 -20.66
N ARG A 436 8.77 -4.94 -19.57
CA ARG A 436 9.85 -5.36 -18.70
C ARG A 436 9.27 -5.95 -17.41
N ILE A 437 9.61 -7.20 -17.15
CA ILE A 437 9.24 -7.88 -15.90
C ILE A 437 10.26 -7.55 -14.81
N VAL A 438 9.77 -7.16 -13.63
CA VAL A 438 10.61 -7.01 -12.43
C VAL A 438 10.85 -8.40 -11.85
N THR A 439 12.12 -8.81 -11.86
CA THR A 439 12.55 -10.14 -11.40
C THR A 439 13.02 -10.16 -9.96
N GLU A 440 13.38 -9.00 -9.38
CA GLU A 440 13.82 -8.89 -7.98
C GLU A 440 13.16 -7.68 -7.31
N ASP A 441 12.57 -7.91 -6.14
CA ASP A 441 11.99 -6.88 -5.27
C ASP A 441 12.31 -7.18 -3.80
N PRO A 442 13.58 -6.99 -3.38
CA PRO A 442 14.01 -7.30 -2.01
C PRO A 442 13.43 -6.35 -0.96
N ALA A 443 12.89 -5.22 -1.38
CA ALA A 443 12.23 -4.24 -0.53
C ALA A 443 10.73 -4.50 -0.35
N GLY A 444 10.14 -5.42 -1.12
CA GLY A 444 8.72 -5.76 -1.07
C GLY A 444 7.80 -4.60 -1.48
N GLY A 445 8.17 -3.87 -2.53
CA GLY A 445 7.35 -2.77 -3.06
C GLY A 445 5.95 -3.20 -3.49
N TYR A 446 5.80 -4.47 -3.88
CA TYR A 446 4.49 -5.07 -4.17
C TYR A 446 3.50 -5.01 -3.00
N PHE A 447 3.96 -4.91 -1.75
CA PHE A 447 3.13 -4.96 -0.54
C PHE A 447 2.89 -3.59 0.10
N ARG A 448 3.12 -2.48 -0.62
CA ARG A 448 3.20 -1.13 -0.03
C ARG A 448 2.11 -0.18 -0.47
N SER A 449 1.02 -0.64 -1.08
CA SER A 449 -0.11 0.21 -1.44
C SER A 449 -1.42 -0.58 -1.36
N ASP A 450 -2.54 0.08 -1.48
CA ASP A 450 -3.91 -0.38 -1.20
C ASP A 450 -4.33 -1.67 -1.92
N HIS A 451 -3.80 -1.92 -3.13
CA HIS A 451 -4.08 -3.17 -3.86
C HIS A 451 -3.76 -4.41 -3.02
N PHE A 452 -2.81 -4.30 -2.08
CA PHE A 452 -2.35 -5.45 -1.34
C PHE A 452 -3.42 -6.01 -0.38
N ASN A 453 -4.28 -5.18 0.19
CA ASN A 453 -5.40 -5.67 1.02
C ASN A 453 -6.40 -6.49 0.20
N PHE A 454 -6.61 -6.14 -1.07
CA PHE A 454 -7.40 -6.96 -2.01
C PHE A 454 -6.70 -8.28 -2.31
N VAL A 455 -5.39 -8.26 -2.52
CA VAL A 455 -4.58 -9.47 -2.74
C VAL A 455 -4.67 -10.42 -1.55
N LYS A 456 -4.55 -9.93 -0.31
CA LYS A 456 -4.72 -10.74 0.92
C LYS A 456 -6.08 -11.47 0.96
N LYS A 457 -7.12 -10.91 0.34
CA LYS A 457 -8.46 -11.51 0.23
C LYS A 457 -8.65 -12.33 -1.05
N GLY A 458 -7.58 -12.53 -1.81
CA GLY A 458 -7.60 -13.36 -3.03
C GLY A 458 -8.15 -12.67 -4.27
N VAL A 459 -8.27 -11.34 -4.29
CA VAL A 459 -8.61 -10.58 -5.48
C VAL A 459 -7.34 -10.31 -6.30
N PRO A 460 -7.29 -10.71 -7.59
CA PRO A 460 -6.19 -10.35 -8.47
C PRO A 460 -6.00 -8.84 -8.59
N THR A 461 -4.75 -8.41 -8.79
CA THR A 461 -4.43 -7.01 -9.07
C THR A 461 -3.51 -6.89 -10.28
N VAL A 462 -3.54 -5.75 -10.94
CA VAL A 462 -2.58 -5.36 -11.98
C VAL A 462 -1.69 -4.26 -11.42
N LEU A 463 -0.39 -4.52 -11.38
CA LEU A 463 0.60 -3.54 -10.94
C LEU A 463 1.61 -3.30 -12.06
N CYS A 464 1.34 -2.30 -12.89
CA CYS A 464 2.20 -1.91 -13.98
C CYS A 464 2.24 -0.39 -14.15
N GLY A 465 3.29 0.10 -14.82
CA GLY A 465 3.47 1.52 -15.07
C GLY A 465 4.61 1.77 -16.05
N GLY A 466 5.01 3.01 -16.25
CA GLY A 466 6.11 3.37 -17.13
C GLY A 466 7.40 2.63 -16.80
N GLY A 467 8.14 2.21 -17.83
CA GLY A 467 9.38 1.46 -17.68
C GLY A 467 10.28 1.56 -18.91
N GLY A 468 11.51 1.09 -18.77
CA GLY A 468 12.52 1.25 -19.83
C GLY A 468 13.14 2.64 -19.81
N GLU A 469 13.55 3.13 -20.98
CA GLU A 469 14.17 4.44 -21.12
C GLU A 469 13.12 5.54 -21.31
N VAL A 470 13.37 6.72 -20.73
CA VAL A 470 12.60 7.92 -21.05
C VAL A 470 12.90 8.32 -22.50
N ILE A 471 11.85 8.62 -23.27
CA ILE A 471 11.95 8.94 -24.70
C ILE A 471 12.62 10.30 -24.91
N ASP A 472 12.19 11.32 -24.17
CA ASP A 472 12.78 12.67 -24.20
C ASP A 472 13.80 12.84 -23.07
N LYS A 473 15.03 12.42 -23.33
CA LYS A 473 16.14 12.51 -22.36
C LYS A 473 16.53 13.97 -22.06
N ALA A 474 16.47 14.86 -23.06
CA ALA A 474 16.81 16.25 -22.87
C ALA A 474 15.82 16.95 -21.91
N ARG A 475 14.53 16.70 -22.08
CA ARG A 475 13.48 17.18 -21.16
C ARG A 475 13.65 16.56 -19.76
N GLN A 476 14.03 15.29 -19.65
CA GLN A 476 14.30 14.65 -18.37
C GLN A 476 15.49 15.29 -17.64
N GLU A 477 16.57 15.61 -18.35
CA GLU A 477 17.76 16.24 -17.79
C GLU A 477 17.50 17.68 -17.33
N ALA A 478 16.59 18.39 -18.01
CA ALA A 478 16.18 19.75 -17.67
C ALA A 478 15.29 19.82 -16.40
N LYS A 479 14.68 18.70 -15.98
CA LYS A 479 13.80 18.70 -14.80
C LYS A 479 14.59 18.79 -13.49
N PRO A 480 14.06 19.51 -12.47
CA PRO A 480 14.69 19.61 -11.16
C PRO A 480 14.82 18.22 -10.50
N LYS A 481 16.04 17.89 -10.05
CA LYS A 481 16.33 16.66 -9.28
C LYS A 481 16.13 16.92 -7.79
N VAL A 482 14.88 17.02 -7.35
CA VAL A 482 14.51 17.31 -5.96
C VAL A 482 13.75 16.12 -5.39
N TYR A 483 14.09 15.74 -4.16
CA TYR A 483 13.34 14.73 -3.42
C TYR A 483 12.06 15.35 -2.87
N ARG A 484 10.90 14.73 -3.19
CA ARG A 484 9.58 15.25 -2.85
C ARG A 484 8.73 14.28 -2.02
N TYR A 485 9.02 13.01 -2.08
CA TYR A 485 8.24 11.98 -1.38
C TYR A 485 8.15 12.29 0.13
N HIS A 486 6.92 12.46 0.62
CA HIS A 486 6.61 12.83 2.00
C HIS A 486 7.29 14.15 2.45
N GLN A 487 7.31 15.13 1.55
CA GLN A 487 7.86 16.47 1.83
C GLN A 487 6.82 17.54 1.48
N PRO A 488 6.87 18.73 2.13
CA PRO A 488 5.96 19.83 1.78
C PRO A 488 6.07 20.28 0.31
N ASN A 489 7.24 20.09 -0.31
CA ASN A 489 7.47 20.44 -1.72
C ASN A 489 6.91 19.42 -2.73
N ASP A 490 6.10 18.44 -2.28
CA ASP A 490 5.28 17.64 -3.20
C ASP A 490 4.04 18.43 -3.62
N GLU A 491 4.27 19.43 -4.45
CA GLU A 491 3.29 20.35 -4.97
C GLU A 491 3.14 20.24 -6.48
N TYR A 492 2.02 20.73 -7.00
CA TYR A 492 1.86 20.90 -8.43
C TYR A 492 2.66 22.12 -8.91
N ASP A 493 3.59 21.90 -9.86
CA ASP A 493 4.37 22.94 -10.52
C ASP A 493 4.68 22.53 -11.96
N GLU A 494 4.29 23.36 -12.92
CA GLU A 494 4.49 23.11 -14.35
C GLU A 494 5.97 22.88 -14.75
N SER A 495 6.91 23.39 -13.97
CA SER A 495 8.34 23.27 -14.28
C SER A 495 8.85 21.81 -14.22
N TRP A 496 8.20 20.95 -13.43
CA TRP A 496 8.62 19.56 -13.28
C TRP A 496 7.52 18.53 -13.59
N TRP A 497 6.26 18.95 -13.65
CA TRP A 497 5.15 18.07 -13.98
C TRP A 497 5.16 17.64 -15.45
N ASP A 498 4.71 16.43 -15.71
CA ASP A 498 4.60 15.83 -17.03
C ASP A 498 3.41 14.88 -17.05
N PHE A 499 2.50 15.10 -18.01
CA PHE A 499 1.31 14.27 -18.16
C PHE A 499 1.43 13.26 -19.32
N ASP A 500 2.41 13.40 -20.20
CA ASP A 500 2.47 12.60 -21.41
C ASP A 500 2.59 11.10 -21.10
N GLY A 501 3.56 10.72 -20.25
CA GLY A 501 3.72 9.34 -19.81
C GLY A 501 2.66 8.91 -18.80
N ALA A 502 2.21 9.83 -17.95
CA ALA A 502 1.13 9.57 -17.00
C ALA A 502 -0.16 9.20 -17.75
N MET A 503 -0.52 9.92 -18.82
CA MET A 503 -1.67 9.64 -19.65
C MET A 503 -1.52 8.31 -20.42
N GLU A 504 -0.31 7.99 -20.93
CA GLU A 504 -0.05 6.68 -21.54
C GLU A 504 -0.28 5.53 -20.54
N ASN A 505 0.19 5.68 -19.29
CA ASN A 505 0.00 4.69 -18.24
C ASN A 505 -1.47 4.58 -17.81
N LEU A 506 -2.20 5.70 -17.69
CA LEU A 506 -3.63 5.68 -17.39
C LEU A 506 -4.43 4.99 -18.51
N ASN A 507 -4.10 5.29 -19.77
CA ASN A 507 -4.73 4.64 -20.92
C ASN A 507 -4.40 3.14 -21.00
N LEU A 508 -3.21 2.72 -20.55
CA LEU A 508 -2.85 1.31 -20.40
C LEU A 508 -3.79 0.63 -19.39
N MET A 509 -3.92 1.21 -18.19
CA MET A 509 -4.78 0.67 -17.13
C MET A 509 -6.27 0.69 -17.53
N PHE A 510 -6.73 1.75 -18.21
CA PHE A 510 -8.07 1.82 -18.77
C PHE A 510 -8.32 0.68 -19.78
N SER A 511 -7.37 0.43 -20.69
CA SER A 511 -7.49 -0.63 -21.70
C SER A 511 -7.56 -2.03 -21.06
N ILE A 512 -6.73 -2.28 -20.04
CA ILE A 512 -6.75 -3.53 -19.28
C ILE A 512 -8.09 -3.68 -18.55
N GLY A 513 -8.54 -2.64 -17.85
CA GLY A 513 -9.83 -2.62 -17.17
C GLY A 513 -10.99 -2.88 -18.13
N LEU A 514 -10.97 -2.27 -19.31
CA LEU A 514 -12.00 -2.46 -20.34
C LEU A 514 -12.02 -3.89 -20.90
N MET A 515 -10.85 -4.50 -21.12
CA MET A 515 -10.76 -5.91 -21.52
C MET A 515 -11.34 -6.83 -20.43
N ILE A 516 -10.96 -6.65 -19.17
CA ILE A 516 -11.48 -7.44 -18.05
C ILE A 516 -12.99 -7.19 -17.85
N ALA A 517 -13.46 -5.96 -18.05
CA ALA A 517 -14.87 -5.62 -17.94
C ALA A 517 -15.76 -6.37 -18.93
N ASN A 518 -15.21 -6.81 -20.08
CA ASN A 518 -16.00 -7.39 -21.17
C ASN A 518 -15.66 -8.86 -21.48
N GLN A 519 -14.59 -9.45 -20.91
CA GLN A 519 -14.30 -10.88 -21.11
C GLN A 519 -15.28 -11.78 -20.36
N ASP A 520 -15.42 -13.04 -20.80
CA ASP A 520 -16.36 -13.98 -20.19
C ASP A 520 -15.94 -14.40 -18.78
N GLU A 521 -14.68 -14.76 -18.59
CA GLU A 521 -14.17 -15.27 -17.31
C GLU A 521 -13.48 -14.19 -16.50
N MET A 522 -13.58 -14.28 -15.17
CA MET A 522 -12.77 -13.45 -14.28
C MET A 522 -11.30 -13.87 -14.32
N PRO A 523 -10.34 -12.94 -14.14
CA PRO A 523 -8.93 -13.27 -13.99
C PRO A 523 -8.67 -14.32 -12.91
N LYS A 524 -7.67 -15.18 -13.16
CA LYS A 524 -7.31 -16.30 -12.28
C LYS A 524 -5.90 -16.14 -11.75
N TRP A 525 -5.70 -16.59 -10.50
CA TRP A 525 -4.38 -16.76 -9.95
C TRP A 525 -3.66 -17.94 -10.59
N ALA A 526 -2.35 -17.85 -10.74
CA ALA A 526 -1.50 -19.00 -11.04
C ALA A 526 -1.63 -20.03 -9.89
N LYS A 527 -1.50 -21.32 -10.22
CA LYS A 527 -1.69 -22.40 -9.22
C LYS A 527 -0.70 -22.33 -8.06
N ASP A 528 0.49 -21.81 -8.32
CA ASP A 528 1.60 -21.66 -7.36
C ASP A 528 1.70 -20.22 -6.81
N ALA A 529 0.70 -19.36 -7.03
CA ALA A 529 0.67 -18.04 -6.44
C ALA A 529 0.46 -18.11 -4.92
N ASP A 530 1.08 -17.19 -4.18
CA ASP A 530 1.00 -17.10 -2.71
C ASP A 530 -0.43 -16.81 -2.22
N PHE A 531 -1.27 -16.28 -3.11
CA PHE A 531 -2.66 -15.92 -2.82
C PHE A 531 -3.60 -16.63 -3.80
N GLN A 532 -4.79 -16.96 -3.33
CA GLN A 532 -5.84 -17.61 -4.13
C GLN A 532 -7.18 -16.98 -3.78
N ARG A 533 -8.16 -17.03 -4.71
CA ARG A 533 -9.53 -16.57 -4.44
C ARG A 533 -10.10 -17.32 -3.24
N GLN A 534 -10.70 -16.57 -2.34
CA GLN A 534 -11.36 -17.08 -1.16
C GLN A 534 -12.87 -16.95 -1.31
N PRO A 535 -13.67 -17.89 -0.77
CA PRO A 535 -15.11 -17.69 -0.66
C PRO A 535 -15.39 -16.53 0.31
N ASP A 536 -16.49 -15.82 0.08
CA ASP A 536 -16.91 -14.78 1.03
C ASP A 536 -17.16 -15.40 2.41
N LYS A 537 -16.79 -14.68 3.45
CA LYS A 537 -17.14 -15.05 4.82
C LYS A 537 -18.68 -15.05 4.94
N LYS A 538 -19.25 -16.14 5.44
CA LYS A 538 -20.69 -16.25 5.70
C LYS A 538 -21.11 -15.38 6.87
#